data_50a3e632002acc2c7c2c3635e0a53d10
#
_entry.id   50a3e632002acc2c7c2c3635e0a53d10
#
_cell.length_a   1.000
_cell.length_b   1.000
_cell.length_c   1.000
_cell.angle_alpha   90.00
_cell.angle_beta   90.00
_cell.angle_gamma   90.00
#
_symmetry.space_group_name_H-M   'P 1'
#
loop_
_entity.id
_entity.type
_entity.pdbx_description
1 polymer ?
#
loop_
_entity_poly.entity_id
_entity_poly.type
_entity_poly.pdbx_seq_one_letter_code
_entity_poly.pdbx_strand_id
1 'polypeptide(L)'
;MISLKTLEVWFITGSQDLYGEETLRQAADHSKEIATYFDQHDGIPVSVVFKPIVRNTEEIYKTILEANNTESCIGLITWMHTFSPAKMWIRGLQILNKPLLHLHTQYNRDIPWDSIDMDFMNLNQSAHGDREFG
;
A
#
# COMPACT_ATOMS: atom_id res chain seq x y z
N MET A 1 0.42 7.05 31.65
CA MET A 1 -0.23 6.41 30.47
C MET A 1 0.83 6.13 29.42
N ILE A 2 0.83 4.91 28.89
CA ILE A 2 1.77 4.53 27.83
C ILE A 2 1.17 4.97 26.49
N SER A 3 1.92 5.74 25.71
CA SER A 3 1.51 6.12 24.36
C SER A 3 1.90 5.02 23.36
N LEU A 4 0.96 4.54 22.58
CA LEU A 4 1.22 3.58 21.51
C LEU A 4 1.66 4.25 20.20
N LYS A 5 1.71 5.57 20.15
CA LYS A 5 2.11 6.31 18.93
C LYS A 5 3.59 6.13 18.56
N THR A 6 4.40 5.57 19.46
CA THR A 6 5.77 5.18 19.14
C THR A 6 5.85 3.88 18.32
N LEU A 7 4.77 3.10 18.31
CA LEU A 7 4.67 1.92 17.48
C LEU A 7 4.11 2.29 16.11
N GLU A 8 4.59 1.63 15.06
CA GLU A 8 4.27 1.97 13.68
C GLU A 8 3.65 0.78 12.94
N VAL A 9 2.67 1.08 12.11
CA VAL A 9 2.20 0.16 11.07
C VAL A 9 2.56 0.81 9.74
N TRP A 10 3.26 0.10 8.88
CA TRP A 10 3.71 0.62 7.59
C TRP A 10 2.66 0.38 6.51
N PHE A 11 2.29 1.45 5.83
CA PHE A 11 1.36 1.39 4.70
C PHE A 11 2.17 1.25 3.41
N ILE A 12 2.04 0.10 2.75
CA ILE A 12 2.83 -0.27 1.57
C ILE A 12 1.88 -0.47 0.39
N THR A 13 2.11 0.29 -0.67
CA THR A 13 1.30 0.22 -1.88
C THR A 13 2.15 -0.32 -3.03
N GLY A 14 1.63 -1.32 -3.72
CA GLY A 14 2.28 -1.90 -4.89
C GLY A 14 1.88 -1.21 -6.18
N SER A 15 2.78 -1.19 -7.14
CA SER A 15 2.56 -0.73 -8.50
C SER A 15 3.58 -1.36 -9.44
N GLN A 16 3.73 -0.80 -10.63
CA GLN A 16 4.71 -1.25 -11.63
C GLN A 16 5.22 -0.05 -12.42
N ASP A 17 6.49 -0.10 -12.83
CA ASP A 17 7.11 0.96 -13.64
C ASP A 17 6.40 1.17 -14.98
N LEU A 18 5.78 0.14 -15.53
CA LEU A 18 5.11 0.20 -16.82
C LEU A 18 3.97 1.23 -16.89
N TYR A 19 3.43 1.64 -15.73
CA TYR A 19 2.35 2.64 -15.71
C TYR A 19 2.85 4.08 -15.90
N GLY A 20 4.16 4.33 -15.84
CA GLY A 20 4.75 5.64 -16.03
C GLY A 20 4.78 6.50 -14.77
N GLU A 21 5.61 7.55 -14.80
CA GLU A 21 5.86 8.40 -13.63
C GLU A 21 4.61 9.10 -13.11
N GLU A 22 3.74 9.58 -14.00
CA GLU A 22 2.54 10.30 -13.58
C GLU A 22 1.57 9.39 -12.82
N THR A 23 1.32 8.19 -13.32
CA THR A 23 0.45 7.22 -12.63
C THR A 23 1.05 6.81 -11.30
N LEU A 24 2.38 6.59 -11.25
CA LEU A 24 3.07 6.26 -9.99
C LEU A 24 2.97 7.41 -8.98
N ARG A 25 3.11 8.66 -9.44
CA ARG A 25 2.96 9.83 -8.58
C ARG A 25 1.56 9.93 -8.00
N GLN A 26 0.54 9.73 -8.82
CA GLN A 26 -0.85 9.75 -8.37
C GLN A 26 -1.14 8.61 -7.39
N ALA A 27 -0.63 7.41 -7.65
CA ALA A 27 -0.76 6.29 -6.73
C ALA A 27 -0.10 6.59 -5.40
N ALA A 28 1.07 7.23 -5.41
CA ALA A 28 1.75 7.64 -4.19
C ALA A 28 0.95 8.70 -3.42
N ASP A 29 0.43 9.70 -4.11
CA ASP A 29 -0.36 10.77 -3.48
C ASP A 29 -1.64 10.20 -2.83
N HIS A 30 -2.35 9.34 -3.53
CA HIS A 30 -3.57 8.69 -3.03
C HIS A 30 -3.27 7.79 -1.83
N SER A 31 -2.19 7.02 -1.91
CA SER A 31 -1.78 6.13 -0.82
C SER A 31 -1.39 6.91 0.43
N LYS A 32 -0.65 8.01 0.24
CA LYS A 32 -0.26 8.88 1.34
C LYS A 32 -1.47 9.53 2.00
N GLU A 33 -2.48 9.92 1.21
CA GLU A 33 -3.72 10.47 1.74
C GLU A 33 -4.43 9.46 2.64
N ILE A 34 -4.55 8.21 2.20
CA ILE A 34 -5.18 7.14 2.99
C ILE A 34 -4.38 6.88 4.26
N ALA A 35 -3.07 6.76 4.15
CA ALA A 35 -2.19 6.51 5.30
C ALA A 35 -2.28 7.64 6.32
N THR A 36 -2.32 8.89 5.85
CA THR A 36 -2.46 10.07 6.71
C THR A 36 -3.81 10.07 7.42
N TYR A 37 -4.88 9.71 6.73
CA TYR A 37 -6.20 9.59 7.34
C TYR A 37 -6.18 8.58 8.49
N PHE A 38 -5.60 7.41 8.27
CA PHE A 38 -5.48 6.40 9.32
C PHE A 38 -4.61 6.88 10.48
N ASP A 39 -3.50 7.55 10.18
CA ASP A 39 -2.58 8.05 11.19
C ASP A 39 -3.23 9.08 12.12
N GLN A 40 -4.13 9.87 11.58
CA GLN A 40 -4.82 10.94 12.32
C GLN A 40 -6.14 10.49 12.94
N HIS A 41 -6.59 9.28 12.66
CA HIS A 41 -7.88 8.80 13.15
C HIS A 41 -7.78 8.37 14.63
N ASP A 42 -8.66 8.90 15.46
CA ASP A 42 -8.65 8.65 16.91
C ASP A 42 -8.85 7.17 17.29
N GLY A 43 -9.53 6.41 16.45
CA GLY A 43 -9.76 4.99 16.66
C GLY A 43 -8.54 4.10 16.41
N ILE A 44 -7.45 4.67 15.86
CA ILE A 44 -6.22 3.93 15.57
C ILE A 44 -5.13 4.42 16.52
N PRO A 45 -4.72 3.59 17.50
CA PRO A 45 -3.84 4.06 18.58
C PRO A 45 -2.36 4.13 18.19
N VAL A 46 -1.94 3.51 17.10
CA VAL A 46 -0.56 3.48 16.63
C VAL A 46 -0.34 4.47 15.49
N SER A 47 0.91 4.76 15.17
CA SER A 47 1.25 5.58 14.01
C SER A 47 1.13 4.76 12.73
N VAL A 48 0.55 5.35 11.68
CA VAL A 48 0.51 4.72 10.35
C VAL A 48 1.47 5.50 9.46
N VAL A 49 2.51 4.81 8.98
CA VAL A 49 3.61 5.43 8.23
C VAL A 49 3.51 5.03 6.76
N PHE A 50 3.37 6.03 5.89
CA PHE A 50 3.42 5.82 4.45
C PHE A 50 4.85 5.47 4.03
N LYS A 51 5.00 4.38 3.27
CA LYS A 51 6.28 4.00 2.67
C LYS A 51 6.25 4.23 1.17
N PRO A 52 7.40 4.50 0.53
CA PRO A 52 7.44 4.68 -0.92
C PRO A 52 6.82 3.50 -1.67
N ILE A 53 6.17 3.80 -2.79
CA ILE A 53 5.56 2.78 -3.65
C ILE A 53 6.60 1.71 -4.03
N VAL A 54 6.21 0.44 -3.95
CA VAL A 54 7.06 -0.67 -4.36
C VAL A 54 6.62 -1.16 -5.74
N ARG A 55 7.58 -1.27 -6.66
CA ARG A 55 7.32 -1.45 -8.10
C ARG A 55 7.81 -2.78 -8.67
N ASN A 56 8.59 -3.52 -7.91
CA ASN A 56 9.17 -4.79 -8.36
C ASN A 56 9.49 -5.69 -7.17
N THR A 57 9.88 -6.92 -7.47
CA THR A 57 10.17 -7.93 -6.45
C THR A 57 11.25 -7.50 -5.47
N GLU A 58 12.31 -6.83 -5.97
CA GLU A 58 13.42 -6.40 -5.12
C GLU A 58 13.01 -5.31 -4.14
N GLU A 59 12.26 -4.32 -4.59
CA GLU A 59 11.76 -3.24 -3.72
C GLU A 59 10.84 -3.78 -2.65
N ILE A 60 9.95 -4.71 -3.03
CA ILE A 60 9.04 -5.37 -2.08
C ILE A 60 9.83 -6.13 -1.03
N TYR A 61 10.77 -6.96 -1.46
CA TYR A 61 11.59 -7.76 -0.57
C TYR A 61 12.38 -6.88 0.41
N LYS A 62 13.01 -5.83 -0.11
CA LYS A 62 13.79 -4.88 0.70
C LYS A 62 12.93 -4.19 1.75
N THR A 63 11.73 -3.73 1.37
CA THR A 63 10.81 -3.06 2.29
C THR A 63 10.36 -4.00 3.40
N ILE A 64 10.04 -5.24 3.07
CA ILE A 64 9.63 -6.25 4.06
C ILE A 64 10.79 -6.60 5.00
N LEU A 65 12.00 -6.71 4.46
CA LEU A 65 13.19 -6.96 5.27
C LEU A 65 13.43 -5.80 6.26
N GLU A 66 13.28 -4.56 5.80
CA GLU A 66 13.38 -3.39 6.68
C GLU A 66 12.31 -3.44 7.79
N ALA A 67 11.07 -3.82 7.44
CA ALA A 67 9.99 -3.93 8.42
C ALA A 67 10.31 -4.98 9.48
N ASN A 68 10.81 -6.14 9.07
CA ASN A 68 11.20 -7.19 9.99
C ASN A 68 12.29 -6.73 10.98
N ASN A 69 13.20 -5.88 10.52
CA ASN A 69 14.36 -5.42 11.29
C ASN A 69 14.12 -4.12 12.06
N THR A 70 12.93 -3.54 11.96
CA THR A 70 12.58 -2.30 12.65
C THR A 70 11.67 -2.63 13.83
N GLU A 71 12.21 -2.44 15.06
CA GLU A 71 11.47 -2.79 16.28
C GLU A 71 10.14 -2.03 16.40
N SER A 72 10.11 -0.75 16.03
CA SER A 72 8.91 0.06 16.13
C SER A 72 7.83 -0.35 15.12
N CYS A 73 8.19 -1.06 14.04
CA CYS A 73 7.23 -1.56 13.07
C CYS A 73 6.57 -2.84 13.59
N ILE A 74 5.29 -2.75 13.93
CA ILE A 74 4.56 -3.89 14.49
C ILE A 74 3.68 -4.62 13.48
N GLY A 75 3.59 -4.11 12.26
CA GLY A 75 2.78 -4.74 11.22
C GLY A 75 2.76 -3.93 9.94
N LEU A 76 2.14 -4.49 8.92
CA LEU A 76 2.01 -3.89 7.60
C LEU A 76 0.56 -3.81 7.18
N ILE A 77 0.23 -2.75 6.43
CA ILE A 77 -1.01 -2.66 5.64
C ILE A 77 -0.57 -2.62 4.17
N THR A 78 -1.10 -3.52 3.35
CA THR A 78 -0.84 -3.52 1.91
C THR A 78 -2.08 -3.10 1.14
N TRP A 79 -1.87 -2.37 0.06
CA TRP A 79 -2.94 -1.89 -0.82
C TRP A 79 -2.46 -1.85 -2.26
N MET A 80 -3.33 -2.30 -3.19
CA MET A 80 -3.03 -2.34 -4.62
C MET A 80 -3.97 -1.39 -5.36
N HIS A 81 -3.65 -0.08 -5.34
CA HIS A 81 -4.42 0.93 -6.07
C HIS A 81 -4.29 0.72 -7.58
N THR A 82 -3.04 0.64 -8.06
CA THR A 82 -2.72 0.12 -9.38
C THR A 82 -2.41 -1.37 -9.28
N PHE A 83 -2.33 -2.05 -10.41
CA PHE A 83 -2.04 -3.48 -10.38
C PHE A 83 -0.56 -3.75 -10.05
N SER A 84 -0.36 -4.55 -9.03
CA SER A 84 0.95 -5.09 -8.67
C SER A 84 0.81 -6.61 -8.62
N PRO A 85 1.45 -7.35 -9.55
CA PRO A 85 1.26 -8.80 -9.61
C PRO A 85 1.58 -9.49 -8.29
N ALA A 86 0.67 -10.35 -7.82
CA ALA A 86 0.83 -11.03 -6.53
C ALA A 86 2.12 -11.86 -6.48
N LYS A 87 2.54 -12.42 -7.62
CA LYS A 87 3.79 -13.22 -7.68
C LYS A 87 5.04 -12.42 -7.28
N MET A 88 5.04 -11.10 -7.45
CA MET A 88 6.15 -10.25 -7.02
C MET A 88 6.29 -10.20 -5.50
N TRP A 89 5.21 -10.51 -4.78
CA TRP A 89 5.15 -10.41 -3.33
C TRP A 89 5.50 -11.72 -2.62
N ILE A 90 5.47 -12.86 -3.33
CA ILE A 90 5.60 -14.17 -2.71
C ILE A 90 6.89 -14.29 -1.88
N ARG A 91 8.03 -13.92 -2.46
CA ARG A 91 9.32 -14.03 -1.77
C ARG A 91 9.37 -13.15 -0.52
N GLY A 92 8.88 -11.91 -0.62
CA GLY A 92 8.83 -11.02 0.53
C GLY A 92 7.88 -11.53 1.61
N LEU A 93 6.68 -11.97 1.23
CA LEU A 93 5.70 -12.48 2.18
C LEU A 93 6.20 -13.73 2.90
N GLN A 94 7.02 -14.55 2.25
CA GLN A 94 7.60 -15.74 2.87
C GLN A 94 8.54 -15.41 4.03
N ILE A 95 9.22 -14.27 3.98
CA ILE A 95 10.13 -13.86 5.06
C ILE A 95 9.48 -12.93 6.08
N LEU A 96 8.27 -12.44 5.80
CA LEU A 96 7.57 -11.52 6.69
C LEU A 96 7.29 -12.21 8.03
N ASN A 97 7.77 -11.60 9.13
CA ASN A 97 7.54 -12.11 10.49
C ASN A 97 6.65 -11.17 11.33
N LYS A 98 5.93 -10.28 10.67
CA LYS A 98 5.03 -9.31 11.30
C LYS A 98 3.61 -9.53 10.79
N PRO A 99 2.58 -9.13 11.56
CA PRO A 99 1.19 -9.19 11.09
C PRO A 99 0.97 -8.39 9.82
N LEU A 100 0.11 -8.90 8.95
CA LEU A 100 -0.25 -8.26 7.68
C LEU A 100 -1.76 -8.07 7.62
N LEU A 101 -2.18 -6.83 7.30
CA LEU A 101 -3.54 -6.52 6.94
C LEU A 101 -3.55 -6.09 5.48
N HIS A 102 -4.32 -6.79 4.65
CA HIS A 102 -4.50 -6.37 3.27
C HIS A 102 -5.77 -5.54 3.15
N LEU A 103 -5.60 -4.26 2.76
CA LEU A 103 -6.71 -3.34 2.56
C LEU A 103 -7.25 -3.50 1.14
N HIS A 104 -8.53 -3.75 1.02
CA HIS A 104 -9.21 -3.85 -0.26
C HIS A 104 -10.25 -2.74 -0.34
N THR A 105 -9.92 -1.64 -1.01
CA THR A 105 -10.82 -0.51 -1.20
C THR A 105 -10.51 0.23 -2.50
N GLN A 106 -11.51 0.95 -3.02
CA GLN A 106 -11.34 1.83 -4.16
C GLN A 106 -11.10 3.24 -3.65
N TYR A 107 -10.16 3.97 -4.27
CA TYR A 107 -9.92 5.36 -3.93
C TYR A 107 -11.09 6.24 -4.33
N ASN A 108 -11.59 6.08 -5.55
CA ASN A 108 -12.67 6.90 -6.06
C ASN A 108 -14.02 6.43 -5.53
N ARG A 109 -14.81 7.36 -5.01
CA ARG A 109 -16.15 7.10 -4.53
C ARG A 109 -17.08 6.66 -5.67
N ASP A 110 -16.98 7.36 -6.80
CA ASP A 110 -17.85 7.15 -7.95
C ASP A 110 -17.03 6.89 -9.21
N ILE A 111 -17.62 6.17 -10.17
CA ILE A 111 -17.00 5.93 -11.46
C ILE A 111 -17.34 7.10 -12.38
N PRO A 112 -16.34 7.83 -12.94
CA PRO A 112 -16.57 8.96 -13.83
C PRO A 112 -16.88 8.48 -15.24
N TRP A 113 -18.08 7.97 -15.48
CA TRP A 113 -18.47 7.34 -16.73
C TRP A 113 -18.18 8.19 -17.97
N ASP A 114 -18.32 9.53 -17.86
CA ASP A 114 -18.14 10.46 -18.98
C ASP A 114 -16.68 10.76 -19.30
N SER A 115 -15.75 10.44 -18.38
CA SER A 115 -14.32 10.79 -18.50
C SER A 115 -13.40 9.59 -18.33
N ILE A 116 -13.93 8.38 -18.27
CA ILE A 116 -13.13 7.17 -18.16
C ILE A 116 -12.25 6.99 -19.38
N ASP A 117 -10.95 6.75 -19.17
CA ASP A 117 -9.98 6.39 -20.19
C ASP A 117 -9.05 5.29 -19.67
N MET A 118 -8.07 4.89 -20.50
CA MET A 118 -7.11 3.85 -20.09
C MET A 118 -6.23 4.28 -18.91
N ASP A 119 -5.89 5.57 -18.82
CA ASP A 119 -5.10 6.07 -17.72
C ASP A 119 -5.86 5.96 -16.40
N PHE A 120 -7.16 6.30 -16.42
CA PHE A 120 -8.01 6.11 -15.24
C PHE A 120 -8.08 4.63 -14.84
N MET A 121 -8.26 3.73 -15.80
CA MET A 121 -8.36 2.31 -15.53
C MET A 121 -7.04 1.73 -15.02
N ASN A 122 -5.91 2.18 -15.56
CA ASN A 122 -4.59 1.73 -15.09
C ASN A 122 -4.31 2.19 -13.66
N LEU A 123 -4.72 3.41 -13.31
CA LEU A 123 -4.54 3.93 -11.94
C LEU A 123 -5.46 3.19 -10.95
N ASN A 124 -6.69 2.91 -11.34
CA ASN A 124 -7.74 2.44 -10.42
C ASN A 124 -8.04 0.95 -10.63
N GLN A 125 -7.09 0.11 -10.22
CA GLN A 125 -7.19 -1.34 -10.39
C GLN A 125 -7.30 -2.13 -9.07
N SER A 126 -7.82 -1.49 -8.01
CA SER A 126 -7.95 -2.17 -6.72
C SER A 126 -8.80 -3.43 -6.80
N ALA A 127 -9.90 -3.40 -7.57
CA ALA A 127 -10.76 -4.58 -7.71
C ALA A 127 -10.01 -5.78 -8.29
N HIS A 128 -9.04 -5.54 -9.20
CA HIS A 128 -8.22 -6.60 -9.79
C HIS A 128 -7.01 -6.92 -8.89
N GLY A 129 -6.21 -5.91 -8.56
CA GLY A 129 -4.95 -6.08 -7.86
C GLY A 129 -5.12 -6.61 -6.43
N ASP A 130 -6.04 -6.04 -5.68
CA ASP A 130 -6.30 -6.46 -4.31
C ASP A 130 -6.90 -7.86 -4.25
N ARG A 131 -7.74 -8.19 -5.22
CA ARG A 131 -8.37 -9.50 -5.30
C ARG A 131 -7.35 -10.59 -5.60
N GLU A 132 -6.44 -10.33 -6.53
CA GLU A 132 -5.35 -11.27 -6.84
C GLU A 132 -4.41 -11.45 -5.64
N PHE A 133 -4.06 -10.34 -4.99
CA PHE A 133 -3.16 -10.38 -3.83
C PHE A 133 -3.76 -11.20 -2.69
N GLY A 134 -5.04 -10.95 -2.38
CA GLY A 134 -5.74 -11.63 -1.31
C GLY A 134 -5.90 -13.12 -1.56
#